data_3ac46bd2bac3ea2879a49385fa7f296e
#
_entry.id   3ac46bd2bac3ea2879a49385fa7f296e
#
_cell.length_a   1.000
_cell.length_b   1.000
_cell.length_c   1.000
_cell.angle_alpha   90.00
_cell.angle_beta   90.00
_cell.angle_gamma   90.00
#
_symmetry.space_group_name_H-M   'P 1'
#
loop_
_entity.id
_entity.type
_entity.pdbx_description
1 polymer ?
#
loop_
_entity_poly.entity_id
_entity_poly.type
_entity_poly.pdbx_seq_one_letter_code
_entity_poly.pdbx_strand_id
1 'polypeptide(L)'
;MHYIRHINNRLLLQMSYKKYSLIAGILFFFSACTTSPFLELNSRDNFQLESTTKFSVSLNRDNLPVEMDPILIENLGEAVTNYLEGTGHISDSSALIVIELSVASKDKMQVDDFRYYGYPIHRSYLYDNNRINTVPEFYLRISIKDIDQDKTLWTGLTKWRKGSSYAPLDMPAAELLIENLLVNL
;
A
#
# COMPACT_ATOMS: atom_id res chain seq x y z
N MET A 1 35.06 26.00 -51.55
CA MET A 1 33.66 25.61 -51.28
C MET A 1 33.51 24.47 -50.22
N HIS A 2 34.58 23.94 -49.63
CA HIS A 2 34.55 22.84 -48.64
C HIS A 2 34.44 23.30 -47.18
N TYR A 3 34.68 24.55 -46.85
CA TYR A 3 34.77 25.04 -45.44
C TYR A 3 33.38 25.28 -44.78
N ILE A 4 32.37 25.58 -45.55
CA ILE A 4 31.03 25.92 -45.03
C ILE A 4 30.26 24.67 -44.60
N ARG A 5 30.56 23.49 -45.15
CA ARG A 5 29.86 22.22 -44.80
C ARG A 5 30.21 21.69 -43.42
N HIS A 6 31.42 21.99 -42.92
CA HIS A 6 31.87 21.49 -41.61
C HIS A 6 31.27 22.26 -40.41
N ILE A 7 30.93 23.55 -40.63
CA ILE A 7 30.37 24.38 -39.56
C ILE A 7 28.90 24.01 -39.28
N ASN A 8 28.14 23.73 -40.34
CA ASN A 8 26.73 23.37 -40.20
C ASN A 8 26.51 22.02 -39.44
N ASN A 9 27.40 21.04 -39.63
CA ASN A 9 27.27 19.76 -38.93
C ASN A 9 27.56 19.86 -37.43
N ARG A 10 28.46 20.75 -36.98
CA ARG A 10 28.74 20.97 -35.57
C ARG A 10 27.58 21.69 -34.85
N LEU A 11 26.95 22.62 -35.51
CA LEU A 11 25.79 23.35 -34.97
C LEU A 11 24.56 22.43 -34.81
N LEU A 12 24.30 21.57 -35.79
CA LEU A 12 23.19 20.60 -35.72
C LEU A 12 23.40 19.56 -34.64
N LEU A 13 24.63 19.11 -34.42
CA LEU A 13 24.96 18.19 -33.34
C LEU A 13 24.79 18.83 -31.95
N GLN A 14 25.22 20.10 -31.78
CA GLN A 14 25.04 20.81 -30.51
C GLN A 14 23.58 21.09 -30.17
N MET A 15 22.74 21.39 -31.18
CA MET A 15 21.29 21.58 -30.94
C MET A 15 20.60 20.25 -30.57
N SER A 16 21.05 19.14 -31.11
CA SER A 16 20.52 17.82 -30.76
C SER A 16 20.80 17.43 -29.30
N TYR A 17 22.03 17.60 -28.83
CA TYR A 17 22.41 17.32 -27.43
C TYR A 17 21.62 18.12 -26.41
N LYS A 18 21.35 19.39 -26.67
CA LYS A 18 20.54 20.25 -25.78
C LYS A 18 19.10 19.73 -25.63
N LYS A 19 18.50 19.23 -26.71
CA LYS A 19 17.13 18.68 -26.70
C LYS A 19 17.08 17.37 -25.89
N TYR A 20 18.05 16.48 -26.06
CA TYR A 20 18.11 15.22 -25.30
C TYR A 20 18.43 15.44 -23.81
N SER A 21 19.28 16.42 -23.47
CA SER A 21 19.56 16.80 -22.09
C SER A 21 18.32 17.35 -21.37
N LEU A 22 17.48 18.11 -22.06
CA LEU A 22 16.23 18.65 -21.50
C LEU A 22 15.21 17.52 -21.25
N ILE A 23 15.09 16.56 -22.17
CA ILE A 23 14.19 15.41 -22.05
C ILE A 23 14.67 14.49 -20.93
N ALA A 24 15.97 14.22 -20.81
CA ALA A 24 16.55 13.44 -19.73
C ALA A 24 16.33 14.10 -18.35
N GLY A 25 16.44 15.44 -18.28
CA GLY A 25 16.14 16.20 -17.05
C GLY A 25 14.68 16.07 -16.61
N ILE A 26 13.74 16.11 -17.54
CA ILE A 26 12.30 15.99 -17.24
C ILE A 26 11.96 14.59 -16.73
N LEU A 27 12.59 13.53 -17.25
CA LEU A 27 12.36 12.16 -16.80
C LEU A 27 12.80 11.90 -15.36
N PHE A 28 13.78 12.64 -14.83
CA PHE A 28 14.22 12.54 -13.45
C PHE A 28 13.25 13.13 -12.42
N PHE A 29 12.36 14.06 -12.83
CA PHE A 29 11.40 14.68 -11.92
C PHE A 29 10.15 13.82 -11.65
N PHE A 30 9.95 12.72 -12.38
CA PHE A 30 8.84 11.78 -12.15
C PHE A 30 9.17 10.66 -11.15
N SER A 31 10.31 10.74 -10.43
CA SER A 31 10.54 9.89 -9.25
C SER A 31 9.62 10.36 -8.13
N ALA A 32 8.31 10.18 -8.31
CA ALA A 32 7.32 10.44 -7.29
C ALA A 32 7.70 9.58 -6.07
N CYS A 33 7.86 10.21 -4.91
CA CYS A 33 7.93 9.51 -3.64
C CYS A 33 6.66 8.67 -3.48
N THR A 34 6.72 7.41 -3.83
CA THR A 34 5.68 6.45 -3.49
C THR A 34 5.83 6.20 -1.99
N THR A 35 4.92 6.74 -1.19
CA THR A 35 4.79 6.34 0.20
C THR A 35 4.38 4.88 0.21
N SER A 36 5.32 3.98 0.56
CA SER A 36 5.02 2.57 0.71
C SER A 36 4.10 2.35 1.92
N PRO A 37 3.14 1.44 1.84
CA PRO A 37 2.31 1.08 2.98
C PRO A 37 3.20 0.50 4.12
N PHE A 38 2.74 0.67 5.35
CA PHE A 38 3.37 0.02 6.49
C PHE A 38 3.14 -1.50 6.37
N LEU A 39 4.23 -2.27 6.39
CA LEU A 39 4.19 -3.73 6.32
C LEU A 39 5.04 -4.31 7.44
N GLU A 40 4.49 -5.25 8.19
CA GLU A 40 5.19 -6.07 9.18
C GLU A 40 4.90 -7.53 8.88
N LEU A 41 5.95 -8.30 8.60
CA LEU A 41 5.86 -9.69 8.19
C LEU A 41 6.60 -10.57 9.21
N ASN A 42 5.97 -11.64 9.64
CA ASN A 42 6.58 -12.65 10.52
C ASN A 42 6.32 -14.03 9.94
N SER A 43 7.37 -14.84 9.88
CA SER A 43 7.32 -16.20 9.34
C SER A 43 7.95 -17.17 10.34
N ARG A 44 7.33 -18.32 10.53
CA ARG A 44 7.90 -19.42 11.32
C ARG A 44 8.85 -20.21 10.42
N ASP A 45 10.08 -20.43 10.89
CA ASP A 45 11.06 -21.31 10.25
C ASP A 45 11.27 -21.03 8.75
N ASN A 46 11.19 -19.75 8.33
CA ASN A 46 11.22 -19.31 6.93
C ASN A 46 10.15 -20.01 6.07
N PHE A 47 8.94 -20.17 6.62
CA PHE A 47 7.82 -20.76 5.90
C PHE A 47 7.63 -20.08 4.54
N GLN A 48 7.47 -20.91 3.52
CA GLN A 48 7.05 -20.53 2.18
C GLN A 48 5.89 -21.42 1.77
N LEU A 49 4.93 -20.84 1.09
CA LEU A 49 3.79 -21.59 0.58
C LEU A 49 4.25 -22.39 -0.65
N GLU A 50 4.19 -23.72 -0.57
CA GLU A 50 4.59 -24.59 -1.69
C GLU A 50 3.64 -24.40 -2.87
N SER A 51 4.18 -24.41 -4.09
CA SER A 51 3.38 -24.38 -5.32
C SER A 51 2.30 -25.47 -5.31
N THR A 52 1.11 -25.16 -5.76
CA THR A 52 -0.05 -26.08 -5.78
C THR A 52 -0.65 -26.40 -4.41
N THR A 53 -0.24 -25.71 -3.34
CA THR A 53 -0.89 -25.85 -2.03
C THR A 53 -2.37 -25.50 -2.13
N LYS A 54 -3.21 -26.37 -1.54
CA LYS A 54 -4.63 -26.09 -1.35
C LYS A 54 -4.82 -25.14 -0.17
N PHE A 55 -5.64 -24.14 -0.35
CA PHE A 55 -5.93 -23.16 0.71
C PHE A 55 -7.42 -22.82 0.76
N SER A 56 -7.85 -22.30 1.90
CA SER A 56 -9.14 -21.66 2.07
C SER A 56 -8.97 -20.28 2.68
N VAL A 57 -9.85 -19.34 2.34
CA VAL A 57 -9.86 -17.99 2.91
C VAL A 57 -10.98 -17.87 3.92
N SER A 58 -10.65 -17.40 5.12
CA SER A 58 -11.59 -17.15 6.20
C SER A 58 -11.58 -15.69 6.61
N LEU A 59 -12.75 -15.06 6.61
CA LEU A 59 -12.92 -13.67 7.03
C LEU A 59 -13.44 -13.63 8.46
N ASN A 60 -12.64 -13.09 9.38
CA ASN A 60 -13.08 -12.88 10.76
C ASN A 60 -13.99 -11.64 10.82
N ARG A 61 -15.30 -11.87 10.85
CA ARG A 61 -16.33 -10.82 10.86
C ARG A 61 -16.79 -10.45 12.28
N ASP A 62 -16.45 -11.24 13.28
CA ASP A 62 -17.00 -11.10 14.64
C ASP A 62 -16.58 -9.80 15.34
N ASN A 63 -15.43 -9.24 14.95
CA ASN A 63 -14.85 -8.02 15.52
C ASN A 63 -14.61 -6.92 14.50
N LEU A 64 -15.42 -6.86 13.43
CA LEU A 64 -15.27 -5.78 12.44
C LEU A 64 -15.57 -4.43 13.08
N PRO A 65 -14.69 -3.43 12.90
CA PRO A 65 -14.97 -2.06 13.32
C PRO A 65 -16.23 -1.53 12.66
N VAL A 66 -17.07 -0.81 13.40
CA VAL A 66 -18.34 -0.24 12.91
C VAL A 66 -18.10 0.75 11.75
N GLU A 67 -16.91 1.38 11.72
CA GLU A 67 -16.51 2.35 10.70
C GLU A 67 -16.02 1.70 9.41
N MET A 68 -15.86 0.37 9.40
CA MET A 68 -15.41 -0.36 8.23
C MET A 68 -16.59 -0.85 7.40
N ASP A 69 -16.54 -0.58 6.10
CA ASP A 69 -17.48 -1.14 5.16
C ASP A 69 -17.26 -2.67 5.05
N PRO A 70 -18.30 -3.50 5.28
CA PRO A 70 -18.21 -4.96 5.10
C PRO A 70 -17.76 -5.39 3.70
N ILE A 71 -18.11 -4.63 2.66
CA ILE A 71 -17.70 -4.90 1.28
C ILE A 71 -16.17 -4.86 1.15
N LEU A 72 -15.51 -3.99 1.91
CA LEU A 72 -14.06 -3.85 1.84
C LEU A 72 -13.33 -5.10 2.32
N ILE A 73 -13.81 -5.77 3.37
CA ILE A 73 -13.20 -7.03 3.81
C ILE A 73 -13.49 -8.18 2.84
N GLU A 74 -14.63 -8.15 2.16
CA GLU A 74 -14.95 -9.11 1.10
C GLU A 74 -14.00 -8.92 -0.09
N ASN A 75 -13.78 -7.68 -0.53
CA ASN A 75 -12.80 -7.37 -1.57
C ASN A 75 -11.39 -7.81 -1.18
N LEU A 76 -10.98 -7.62 0.07
CA LEU A 76 -9.68 -8.10 0.55
C LEU A 76 -9.57 -9.63 0.51
N GLY A 77 -10.63 -10.35 0.89
CA GLY A 77 -10.68 -11.80 0.78
C GLY A 77 -10.61 -12.31 -0.64
N GLU A 78 -11.33 -11.66 -1.55
CA GLU A 78 -11.28 -11.95 -2.99
C GLU A 78 -9.90 -11.65 -3.58
N ALA A 79 -9.28 -10.52 -3.22
CA ALA A 79 -7.95 -10.16 -3.66
C ALA A 79 -6.89 -11.20 -3.21
N VAL A 80 -6.99 -11.73 -1.98
CA VAL A 80 -6.12 -12.83 -1.50
C VAL A 80 -6.32 -14.08 -2.36
N THR A 81 -7.56 -14.44 -2.63
CA THR A 81 -7.87 -15.61 -3.45
C THR A 81 -7.30 -15.46 -4.85
N ASN A 82 -7.56 -14.34 -5.51
CA ASN A 82 -7.09 -14.05 -6.87
C ASN A 82 -5.55 -14.06 -6.95
N TYR A 83 -4.87 -13.47 -5.97
CA TYR A 83 -3.41 -13.46 -5.91
C TYR A 83 -2.83 -14.86 -5.82
N LEU A 84 -3.35 -15.67 -4.92
CA LEU A 84 -2.83 -17.03 -4.69
C LEU A 84 -3.16 -17.98 -5.85
N GLU A 85 -4.35 -17.89 -6.44
CA GLU A 85 -4.69 -18.64 -7.65
C GLU A 85 -3.81 -18.22 -8.82
N GLY A 86 -3.53 -16.93 -8.96
CA GLY A 86 -2.60 -16.38 -9.96
C GLY A 86 -1.16 -16.86 -9.80
N THR A 87 -0.74 -17.21 -8.58
CA THR A 87 0.58 -17.81 -8.28
C THR A 87 0.59 -19.34 -8.31
N GLY A 88 -0.54 -19.98 -8.65
CA GLY A 88 -0.64 -21.42 -8.89
C GLY A 88 -1.13 -22.25 -7.71
N HIS A 89 -1.65 -21.62 -6.66
CA HIS A 89 -2.31 -22.30 -5.54
C HIS A 89 -3.78 -22.61 -5.87
N ILE A 90 -4.39 -23.52 -5.13
CA ILE A 90 -5.74 -24.02 -5.42
C ILE A 90 -6.67 -23.66 -4.26
N SER A 91 -7.71 -22.86 -4.54
CA SER A 91 -8.76 -22.57 -3.57
C SER A 91 -9.64 -23.82 -3.35
N ASP A 92 -9.72 -24.27 -2.10
CA ASP A 92 -10.47 -25.45 -1.70
C ASP A 92 -11.03 -25.24 -0.28
N SER A 93 -12.34 -25.25 -0.12
CA SER A 93 -13.00 -25.04 1.18
C SER A 93 -12.66 -26.11 2.23
N SER A 94 -12.12 -27.27 1.82
CA SER A 94 -11.69 -28.35 2.70
C SER A 94 -10.17 -28.35 2.99
N ALA A 95 -9.46 -27.30 2.55
CA ALA A 95 -8.02 -27.19 2.72
C ALA A 95 -7.61 -27.10 4.20
N LEU A 96 -6.48 -27.74 4.54
CA LEU A 96 -5.90 -27.67 5.88
C LEU A 96 -5.16 -26.35 6.12
N ILE A 97 -4.71 -25.70 5.05
CA ILE A 97 -4.11 -24.37 5.13
C ILE A 97 -5.22 -23.33 5.03
N VAL A 98 -5.40 -22.56 6.09
CA VAL A 98 -6.40 -21.50 6.16
C VAL A 98 -5.73 -20.14 6.25
N ILE A 99 -6.16 -19.24 5.38
CA ILE A 99 -5.73 -17.86 5.36
C ILE A 99 -6.83 -17.02 6.02
N GLU A 100 -6.57 -16.60 7.24
CA GLU A 100 -7.50 -15.80 8.03
C GLU A 100 -7.19 -14.33 7.90
N LEU A 101 -8.20 -13.54 7.50
CA LEU A 101 -8.15 -12.09 7.49
C LEU A 101 -8.90 -11.56 8.72
N SER A 102 -8.25 -10.69 9.46
CA SER A 102 -8.87 -9.96 10.57
C SER A 102 -8.55 -8.46 10.48
N VAL A 103 -9.54 -7.63 10.79
CA VAL A 103 -9.39 -6.18 10.80
C VAL A 103 -9.72 -5.64 12.17
N ALA A 104 -8.89 -4.73 12.66
CA ALA A 104 -9.11 -3.97 13.87
C ALA A 104 -9.00 -2.48 13.57
N SER A 105 -9.62 -1.62 14.39
CA SER A 105 -9.43 -0.18 14.33
C SER A 105 -8.89 0.34 15.65
N LYS A 106 -8.15 1.44 15.54
CA LYS A 106 -7.68 2.21 16.68
C LYS A 106 -7.82 3.69 16.38
N ASP A 107 -8.43 4.40 17.29
CA ASP A 107 -8.52 5.86 17.21
C ASP A 107 -7.14 6.49 17.40
N LYS A 108 -6.75 7.31 16.44
CA LYS A 108 -5.54 8.11 16.52
C LYS A 108 -5.87 9.58 16.60
N MET A 109 -5.44 10.22 17.68
CA MET A 109 -5.56 11.66 17.82
C MET A 109 -4.60 12.34 16.83
N GLN A 110 -5.14 13.22 15.99
CA GLN A 110 -4.41 14.10 15.11
C GLN A 110 -4.57 15.52 15.62
N VAL A 111 -3.45 16.16 15.93
CA VAL A 111 -3.43 17.59 16.26
C VAL A 111 -3.15 18.33 14.98
N ASP A 112 -4.13 19.05 14.47
CA ASP A 112 -3.93 19.92 13.31
C ASP A 112 -3.31 21.23 13.80
N ASP A 113 -1.97 21.30 13.71
CA ASP A 113 -1.21 22.54 13.93
C ASP A 113 -1.46 23.50 12.76
N PHE A 114 -2.53 24.25 12.81
CA PHE A 114 -2.71 25.38 11.92
C PHE A 114 -1.75 26.51 12.29
N ARG A 115 -0.47 26.38 11.95
CA ARG A 115 0.45 27.52 11.92
C ARG A 115 0.09 28.38 10.71
N TYR A 116 -0.77 29.35 10.96
CA TYR A 116 -1.06 30.39 9.99
C TYR A 116 0.22 31.25 9.82
N TYR A 117 1.00 31.01 8.78
CA TYR A 117 2.05 31.92 8.32
C TYR A 117 1.39 33.15 7.68
N GLY A 118 0.91 34.08 8.46
CA GLY A 118 0.29 35.32 7.99
C GLY A 118 0.65 36.46 8.91
N TYR A 119 1.42 37.39 8.38
CA TYR A 119 1.71 38.77 8.79
C TYR A 119 1.47 39.19 10.26
N PRO A 120 2.43 39.89 10.87
CA PRO A 120 2.32 40.39 12.25
C PRO A 120 1.47 41.65 12.27
N ILE A 121 0.17 41.52 12.30
CA ILE A 121 -0.73 42.63 12.57
C ILE A 121 -1.65 42.25 13.72
N HIS A 122 -1.39 42.90 14.85
CA HIS A 122 -2.18 42.98 16.07
C HIS A 122 -2.40 41.72 16.93
N ARG A 123 -1.80 41.79 18.13
CA ARG A 123 -2.19 41.04 19.33
C ARG A 123 -3.70 41.10 19.52
N SER A 124 -4.41 40.09 19.12
CA SER A 124 -5.72 39.81 19.67
C SER A 124 -5.87 38.28 19.77
N TYR A 125 -5.78 37.81 21.02
CA TYR A 125 -6.34 36.53 21.48
C TYR A 125 -6.20 35.39 20.50
N LEU A 126 -5.01 34.79 20.50
CA LEU A 126 -4.77 33.45 19.93
C LEU A 126 -5.70 32.49 20.69
N TYR A 127 -6.92 32.34 20.20
CA TYR A 127 -7.67 31.13 20.48
C TYR A 127 -6.84 30.00 19.91
N ASP A 128 -6.29 29.23 20.83
CA ASP A 128 -5.59 27.99 20.56
C ASP A 128 -6.65 26.98 20.07
N ASN A 129 -7.06 27.14 18.80
CA ASN A 129 -7.94 26.21 18.11
C ASN A 129 -7.16 24.99 17.65
N ASN A 130 -6.43 24.37 18.55
CA ASN A 130 -5.93 23.03 18.38
C ASN A 130 -7.13 22.09 18.28
N ARG A 131 -7.67 21.91 17.08
CA ARG A 131 -8.68 20.90 16.82
C ARG A 131 -8.01 19.55 16.90
N ILE A 132 -8.28 18.86 18.00
CA ILE A 132 -7.95 17.46 18.13
C ILE A 132 -8.98 16.70 17.29
N ASN A 133 -8.58 16.24 16.12
CA ASN A 133 -9.41 15.36 15.31
C ASN A 133 -8.99 13.92 15.59
N THR A 134 -9.99 13.07 15.83
CA THR A 134 -9.77 11.63 15.96
C THR A 134 -10.02 11.00 14.60
N VAL A 135 -9.00 10.36 14.05
CA VAL A 135 -9.09 9.66 12.77
C VAL A 135 -8.88 8.17 13.02
N PRO A 136 -9.80 7.29 12.60
CA PRO A 136 -9.60 5.84 12.72
C PRO A 136 -8.44 5.37 11.86
N GLU A 137 -7.54 4.60 12.46
CA GLU A 137 -6.47 3.85 11.80
C GLU A 137 -6.87 2.38 11.81
N PHE A 138 -6.95 1.76 10.64
CA PHE A 138 -7.32 0.36 10.47
C PHE A 138 -6.07 -0.50 10.36
N TYR A 139 -6.14 -1.71 10.91
CA TYR A 139 -5.08 -2.72 10.91
C TYR A 139 -5.63 -3.98 10.27
N LEU A 140 -5.07 -4.40 9.15
CA LEU A 140 -5.34 -5.71 8.53
C LEU A 140 -4.24 -6.67 8.94
N ARG A 141 -4.64 -7.78 9.55
CA ARG A 141 -3.77 -8.93 9.77
C ARG A 141 -4.22 -10.08 8.88
N ILE A 142 -3.27 -10.64 8.14
CA ILE A 142 -3.43 -11.90 7.43
C ILE A 142 -2.61 -12.94 8.17
N SER A 143 -3.22 -14.07 8.49
CA SER A 143 -2.56 -15.18 9.17
C SER A 143 -2.73 -16.45 8.37
N ILE A 144 -1.65 -17.15 8.05
CA ILE A 144 -1.68 -18.46 7.44
C ILE A 144 -1.56 -19.50 8.53
N LYS A 145 -2.56 -20.35 8.65
CA LYS A 145 -2.69 -21.37 9.68
C LYS A 145 -2.74 -22.75 9.07
N ASP A 146 -2.04 -23.69 9.70
CA ASP A 146 -2.24 -25.12 9.50
C ASP A 146 -3.22 -25.60 10.57
N ILE A 147 -4.43 -26.00 10.13
CA ILE A 147 -5.49 -26.45 11.06
C ILE A 147 -5.14 -27.80 11.68
N ASP A 148 -4.51 -28.69 10.93
CA ASP A 148 -4.16 -30.04 11.41
C ASP A 148 -3.15 -29.97 12.56
N GLN A 149 -2.19 -29.04 12.45
CA GLN A 149 -1.17 -28.85 13.50
C GLN A 149 -1.54 -27.78 14.53
N ASP A 150 -2.66 -27.08 14.35
CA ASP A 150 -3.06 -25.92 15.17
C ASP A 150 -1.94 -24.86 15.29
N LYS A 151 -1.30 -24.54 14.18
CA LYS A 151 -0.15 -23.63 14.14
C LYS A 151 -0.35 -22.50 13.18
N THR A 152 0.04 -21.30 13.60
CA THR A 152 0.23 -20.18 12.71
C THR A 152 1.62 -20.27 12.08
N LEU A 153 1.68 -20.31 10.75
CA LEU A 153 2.89 -20.47 9.96
C LEU A 153 3.47 -19.13 9.55
N TRP A 154 2.59 -18.19 9.21
CA TRP A 154 2.98 -16.87 8.72
C TRP A 154 1.95 -15.82 9.13
N THR A 155 2.40 -14.58 9.32
CA THR A 155 1.52 -13.43 9.56
C THR A 155 2.04 -12.20 8.83
N GLY A 156 1.13 -11.48 8.17
CA GLY A 156 1.36 -10.15 7.64
C GLY A 156 0.44 -9.13 8.30
N LEU A 157 0.98 -7.96 8.65
CA LEU A 157 0.24 -6.84 9.20
C LEU A 157 0.47 -5.61 8.35
N THR A 158 -0.61 -4.95 7.97
CA THR A 158 -0.58 -3.63 7.37
C THR A 158 -1.58 -2.69 8.04
N LYS A 159 -1.42 -1.41 7.81
CA LYS A 159 -2.34 -0.40 8.36
C LYS A 159 -2.53 0.75 7.41
N TRP A 160 -3.71 1.34 7.48
CA TRP A 160 -4.04 2.58 6.77
C TRP A 160 -4.94 3.46 7.61
N ARG A 161 -5.03 4.73 7.25
CA ARG A 161 -5.99 5.68 7.82
C ARG A 161 -7.14 5.89 6.86
N LYS A 162 -8.30 6.22 7.40
CA LYS A 162 -9.42 6.65 6.59
C LYS A 162 -9.01 7.84 5.71
N GLY A 163 -9.22 7.71 4.39
CA GLY A 163 -8.87 8.74 3.41
C GLY A 163 -7.40 8.76 2.97
N SER A 164 -6.56 7.81 3.37
CA SER A 164 -5.21 7.68 2.81
C SER A 164 -5.27 7.15 1.37
N SER A 165 -4.28 7.54 0.56
CA SER A 165 -4.19 7.15 -0.86
C SER A 165 -3.96 5.65 -1.09
N TYR A 166 -3.54 4.92 -0.07
CA TYR A 166 -3.31 3.48 -0.09
C TYR A 166 -4.35 2.69 0.72
N ALA A 167 -5.45 3.36 1.11
CA ALA A 167 -6.59 2.65 1.68
C ALA A 167 -7.22 1.76 0.61
N PRO A 168 -7.54 0.48 0.91
CA PRO A 168 -8.12 -0.45 -0.05
C PRO A 168 -9.62 -0.18 -0.25
N LEU A 169 -9.96 0.99 -0.81
CA LEU A 169 -11.35 1.45 -0.95
C LEU A 169 -12.11 0.72 -2.07
N ASP A 170 -11.41 0.14 -3.02
CA ASP A 170 -11.96 -0.60 -4.14
C ASP A 170 -11.13 -1.86 -4.42
N MET A 171 -11.59 -2.70 -5.34
CA MET A 171 -10.92 -3.95 -5.68
C MET A 171 -9.48 -3.76 -6.19
N PRO A 172 -9.17 -2.83 -7.13
CA PRO A 172 -7.80 -2.61 -7.57
C PRO A 172 -6.85 -2.19 -6.43
N ALA A 173 -7.31 -1.36 -5.50
CA ALA A 173 -6.51 -0.95 -4.34
C ALA A 173 -6.32 -2.10 -3.34
N ALA A 174 -7.33 -2.96 -3.18
CA ALA A 174 -7.23 -4.18 -2.38
C ALA A 174 -6.23 -5.16 -2.98
N GLU A 175 -6.28 -5.41 -4.29
CA GLU A 175 -5.33 -6.27 -5.02
C GLU A 175 -3.89 -5.77 -4.85
N LEU A 176 -3.64 -4.47 -5.05
CA LEU A 176 -2.31 -3.89 -4.87
C LEU A 176 -1.80 -4.02 -3.43
N LEU A 177 -2.67 -3.85 -2.43
CA LEU A 177 -2.31 -4.01 -1.03
C LEU A 177 -1.94 -5.47 -0.72
N ILE A 178 -2.72 -6.42 -1.20
CA ILE A 178 -2.50 -7.86 -1.02
C ILE A 178 -1.24 -8.32 -1.73
N GLU A 179 -1.01 -7.89 -2.98
CA GLU A 179 0.22 -8.16 -3.71
C GLU A 179 1.45 -7.72 -2.91
N ASN A 180 1.47 -6.49 -2.40
CA ASN A 180 2.57 -5.98 -1.57
C ASN A 180 2.77 -6.79 -0.28
N LEU A 181 1.69 -7.32 0.32
CA LEU A 181 1.78 -8.14 1.53
C LEU A 181 2.32 -9.53 1.26
N LEU A 182 1.88 -10.18 0.17
CA LEU A 182 2.14 -11.58 -0.11
C LEU A 182 3.31 -11.82 -1.08
N VAL A 183 3.93 -10.78 -1.63
CA VAL A 183 5.01 -10.89 -2.63
C VAL A 183 6.22 -11.73 -2.18
N ASN A 184 6.41 -11.89 -0.88
CA ASN A 184 7.52 -12.67 -0.30
C ASN A 184 7.02 -13.97 0.38
N LEU A 185 5.82 -14.42 0.05
CA LEU A 185 5.26 -15.67 0.56
C LEU A 185 5.67 -16.83 -0.37
#